data_c2b5e10a0979b4c3eb4fea7614b1cae7
#
_entry.id   c2b5e10a0979b4c3eb4fea7614b1cae7
#
_cell.length_a   1.000
_cell.length_b   1.000
_cell.length_c   1.000
_cell.angle_alpha   90.00
_cell.angle_beta   90.00
_cell.angle_gamma   90.00
#
_symmetry.space_group_name_H-M   'P 1'
#
loop_
_entity.id
_entity.type
_entity.pdbx_description
1 polymer ?
#
loop_
_entity_poly.entity_id
_entity_poly.type
_entity_poly.pdbx_seq_one_letter_code
_entity_poly.pdbx_strand_id
1 'polypeptide(L)'
;FDWDCDYKTSFWFVIKDSFAGMEELSSKMRNQVKKSLKTYDIRKISADEMLEIGFPIFQAALANYKVKAESVSEKSFNSRIQQSKIAGNIDFWGVYDKETHKAVAL
;
A
#
# COMPACT_ATOMS: atom_id res chain seq x y z
N PHE A 1 6.66 -1.14 29.90
CA PHE A 1 5.27 -1.14 29.43
C PHE A 1 4.38 -1.82 30.47
N ASP A 2 3.36 -1.12 30.87
CA ASP A 2 2.35 -1.64 31.77
C ASP A 2 1.12 -2.04 30.93
N TRP A 3 1.00 -3.33 30.66
CA TRP A 3 -0.07 -3.88 29.83
C TRP A 3 -1.43 -3.90 30.52
N ASP A 4 -1.42 -3.83 31.85
CA ASP A 4 -2.61 -3.93 32.70
C ASP A 4 -3.09 -2.58 33.25
N CYS A 5 -2.68 -1.48 32.65
CA CYS A 5 -3.11 -0.16 33.09
C CYS A 5 -4.56 0.13 32.67
N ASP A 6 -5.31 0.80 33.57
CA ASP A 6 -6.73 1.13 33.35
C ASP A 6 -6.97 2.27 32.36
N TYR A 7 -5.94 2.87 31.83
CA TYR A 7 -6.01 3.97 30.88
C TYR A 7 -5.25 3.66 29.61
N LYS A 8 -5.69 4.25 28.51
CA LYS A 8 -5.06 4.05 27.19
C LYS A 8 -3.73 4.80 27.14
N THR A 9 -2.63 4.07 26.98
CA THR A 9 -1.28 4.63 26.82
C THR A 9 -0.81 4.65 25.39
N SER A 10 -1.14 3.60 24.61
CA SER A 10 -0.78 3.48 23.20
C SER A 10 -1.67 2.46 22.50
N PHE A 11 -1.59 2.43 21.16
CA PHE A 11 -2.27 1.45 20.34
C PHE A 11 -1.25 0.58 19.63
N TRP A 12 -1.50 -0.73 19.61
CA TRP A 12 -0.69 -1.71 18.93
C TRP A 12 -1.46 -2.33 17.78
N PHE A 13 -0.78 -2.60 16.70
CA PHE A 13 -1.37 -3.34 15.60
C PHE A 13 -1.51 -4.80 15.97
N VAL A 14 -2.65 -5.38 15.62
CA VAL A 14 -2.85 -6.83 15.72
C VAL A 14 -2.27 -7.47 14.47
N ILE A 15 -1.40 -8.46 14.67
CA ILE A 15 -0.83 -9.25 13.58
C ILE A 15 -1.76 -10.45 13.35
N LYS A 16 -2.22 -10.59 12.11
CA LYS A 16 -2.94 -11.76 11.64
C LYS A 16 -2.01 -12.54 10.71
N ASP A 17 -1.64 -13.73 11.11
CA ASP A 17 -0.70 -14.61 10.41
C ASP A 17 -1.38 -15.66 9.52
N SER A 18 -2.69 -15.71 9.52
CA SER A 18 -3.49 -16.63 8.71
C SER A 18 -4.67 -15.92 8.06
N PHE A 19 -5.05 -16.38 6.88
CA PHE A 19 -6.21 -15.86 6.15
C PHE A 19 -6.99 -17.01 5.51
N ALA A 20 -8.23 -17.19 5.92
CA ALA A 20 -9.12 -18.25 5.41
C ALA A 20 -9.87 -17.87 4.10
N GLY A 21 -9.55 -16.73 3.51
CA GLY A 21 -10.14 -16.25 2.27
C GLY A 21 -11.24 -15.22 2.47
N MET A 22 -12.01 -14.99 1.42
CA MET A 22 -13.08 -13.98 1.39
C MET A 22 -14.18 -14.20 2.44
N GLU A 23 -14.31 -15.42 2.94
CA GLU A 23 -15.31 -15.79 3.94
C GLU A 23 -15.11 -15.09 5.29
N GLU A 24 -13.87 -14.77 5.63
CA GLU A 24 -13.54 -14.04 6.85
C GLU A 24 -13.96 -12.57 6.82
N LEU A 25 -14.21 -12.03 5.64
CA LEU A 25 -14.59 -10.63 5.47
C LEU A 25 -16.10 -10.45 5.72
N SER A 26 -16.47 -9.30 6.27
CA SER A 26 -17.86 -8.89 6.33
C SER A 26 -18.48 -8.80 4.94
N SER A 27 -19.80 -8.92 4.82
CA SER A 27 -20.51 -8.80 3.54
C SER A 27 -20.21 -7.47 2.84
N LYS A 28 -20.12 -6.38 3.58
CA LYS A 28 -19.76 -5.06 3.07
C LYS A 28 -18.36 -5.07 2.45
N MET A 29 -17.41 -5.64 3.16
CA MET A 29 -16.01 -5.71 2.70
C MET A 29 -15.87 -6.61 1.46
N ARG A 30 -16.52 -7.78 1.46
CA ARG A 30 -16.54 -8.65 0.27
C ARG A 30 -17.08 -7.93 -0.97
N ASN A 31 -18.15 -7.17 -0.81
CA ASN A 31 -18.75 -6.42 -1.92
C ASN A 31 -17.81 -5.32 -2.42
N GLN A 32 -17.11 -4.62 -1.53
CA GLN A 32 -16.11 -3.61 -1.91
C GLN A 32 -14.95 -4.25 -2.68
N VAL A 33 -14.41 -5.36 -2.22
CA VAL A 33 -13.34 -6.10 -2.90
C VAL A 33 -13.79 -6.55 -4.28
N LYS A 34 -14.96 -7.17 -4.40
CA LYS A 34 -15.52 -7.61 -5.69
C LYS A 34 -15.69 -6.44 -6.67
N LYS A 35 -16.20 -5.31 -6.19
CA LYS A 35 -16.37 -4.10 -7.00
C LYS A 35 -15.02 -3.57 -7.48
N SER A 36 -14.03 -3.51 -6.60
CA SER A 36 -12.68 -3.06 -6.94
C SER A 36 -12.03 -3.94 -8.01
N LEU A 37 -12.16 -5.26 -7.88
CA LEU A 37 -11.61 -6.20 -8.85
C LEU A 37 -12.25 -6.14 -10.24
N LYS A 38 -13.47 -5.59 -10.36
CA LYS A 38 -14.10 -5.33 -11.66
C LYS A 38 -13.48 -4.13 -12.38
N THR A 39 -13.03 -3.13 -11.62
CA THR A 39 -12.53 -1.86 -12.16
C THR A 39 -11.01 -1.84 -12.27
N TYR A 40 -10.33 -2.50 -11.34
CA TYR A 40 -8.87 -2.45 -11.21
C TYR A 40 -8.25 -3.84 -11.32
N ASP A 41 -7.05 -3.85 -11.89
CA ASP A 41 -6.16 -4.99 -11.88
C ASP A 41 -5.10 -4.78 -10.81
N ILE A 42 -5.02 -5.69 -9.85
CA ILE A 42 -4.06 -5.64 -8.74
C ILE A 42 -3.03 -6.72 -8.96
N ARG A 43 -1.78 -6.31 -9.15
CA ARG A 43 -0.69 -7.25 -9.43
C ARG A 43 0.59 -6.89 -8.70
N LYS A 44 1.39 -7.90 -8.46
CA LYS A 44 2.75 -7.74 -7.95
C LYS A 44 3.62 -7.15 -9.06
N ILE A 45 4.39 -6.13 -8.71
CA ILE A 45 5.31 -5.45 -9.62
C ILE A 45 6.75 -5.60 -9.15
N SER A 46 7.70 -5.49 -10.07
CA SER A 46 9.12 -5.51 -9.75
C SER A 46 9.58 -4.17 -9.17
N ALA A 47 10.73 -4.19 -8.48
CA ALA A 47 11.36 -2.95 -8.01
C ALA A 47 11.73 -2.02 -9.18
N ASP A 48 12.12 -2.55 -10.32
CA ASP A 48 12.43 -1.76 -11.51
C ASP A 48 11.21 -1.05 -12.07
N GLU A 49 10.06 -1.72 -12.12
CA GLU A 49 8.78 -1.13 -12.47
C GLU A 49 8.36 -0.04 -11.47
N MET A 50 8.59 -0.28 -10.18
CA MET A 50 8.35 0.70 -9.11
C MET A 50 9.21 1.95 -9.27
N LEU A 51 10.46 1.81 -9.68
CA LEU A 51 11.36 2.94 -9.96
C LEU A 51 10.89 3.76 -11.17
N GLU A 52 10.29 3.11 -12.16
CA GLU A 52 9.81 3.77 -13.38
C GLU A 52 8.53 4.57 -13.15
N ILE A 53 7.55 4.00 -12.46
CA ILE A 53 6.19 4.57 -12.35
C ILE A 53 5.84 5.09 -10.96
N GLY A 54 6.61 4.75 -9.93
CA GLY A 54 6.18 4.92 -8.55
C GLY A 54 6.14 6.36 -8.07
N PHE A 55 7.14 7.17 -8.42
CA PHE A 55 7.26 8.52 -7.86
C PHE A 55 6.10 9.47 -8.20
N PRO A 56 5.62 9.55 -9.45
CA PRO A 56 4.47 10.38 -9.78
C PRO A 56 3.18 9.98 -9.02
N ILE A 57 2.97 8.69 -8.85
CA ILE A 57 1.82 8.16 -8.10
C ILE A 57 1.94 8.51 -6.63
N PHE A 58 3.12 8.35 -6.06
CA PHE A 58 3.43 8.72 -4.68
C PHE A 58 3.22 10.22 -4.43
N GLN A 59 3.68 11.09 -5.34
CA GLN A 59 3.43 12.53 -5.27
C GLN A 59 1.94 12.87 -5.31
N ALA A 60 1.19 12.24 -6.21
CA ALA A 60 -0.25 12.47 -6.32
C ALA A 60 -0.98 12.05 -5.04
N ALA A 61 -0.57 10.95 -4.42
CA ALA A 61 -1.11 10.51 -3.14
C ALA A 61 -0.81 11.52 -2.03
N LEU A 62 0.43 12.00 -1.92
CA LEU A 62 0.82 12.99 -0.91
C LEU A 62 0.07 14.31 -1.06
N ALA A 63 -0.22 14.74 -2.29
CA ALA A 63 -0.97 15.96 -2.55
C ALA A 63 -2.40 15.94 -1.99
N ASN A 64 -2.96 14.75 -1.78
CA ASN A 64 -4.30 14.55 -1.23
C ASN A 64 -4.35 14.50 0.31
N TYR A 65 -3.20 14.47 0.98
CA TYR A 65 -3.19 14.49 2.44
C TYR A 65 -3.55 15.89 2.97
N LYS A 66 -4.43 15.92 3.96
CA LYS A 66 -4.85 17.17 4.63
C LYS A 66 -3.75 17.81 5.48
N VAL A 67 -2.79 17.02 5.92
CA VAL A 67 -1.64 17.47 6.69
C VAL A 67 -0.44 17.53 5.74
N LYS A 68 0.29 18.64 5.74
CA LYS A 68 1.53 18.76 4.96
C LYS A 68 2.51 17.68 5.43
N ALA A 69 2.70 16.67 4.61
CA ALA A 69 3.82 15.75 4.78
C ALA A 69 5.11 16.43 4.30
N GLU A 70 6.24 16.03 4.88
CA GLU A 70 7.54 16.45 4.36
C GLU A 70 7.66 16.08 2.87
N SER A 71 8.16 17.00 2.07
CA SER A 71 8.40 16.74 0.67
C SER A 71 9.50 15.68 0.52
N VAL A 72 9.19 14.60 -0.20
CA VAL A 72 10.16 13.56 -0.52
C VAL A 72 10.66 13.80 -1.94
N SER A 73 11.96 13.91 -2.12
CA SER A 73 12.56 14.05 -3.44
C SER A 73 12.51 12.73 -4.22
N GLU A 74 12.48 12.82 -5.55
CA GLU A 74 12.56 11.64 -6.43
C GLU A 74 13.81 10.80 -6.16
N LYS A 75 14.94 11.45 -5.93
CA LYS A 75 16.19 10.78 -5.57
C LYS A 75 16.06 9.96 -4.28
N SER A 76 15.45 10.53 -3.25
CA SER A 76 15.22 9.84 -1.97
C SER A 76 14.26 8.67 -2.13
N PHE A 77 13.18 8.83 -2.88
CA PHE A 77 12.24 7.78 -3.20
C PHE A 77 12.93 6.62 -3.93
N ASN A 78 13.64 6.91 -5.00
CA ASN A 78 14.36 5.91 -5.78
C ASN A 78 15.43 5.17 -4.95
N SER A 79 16.14 5.88 -4.08
CA SER A 79 17.11 5.28 -3.17
C SER A 79 16.47 4.25 -2.23
N ARG A 80 15.30 4.56 -1.68
CA ARG A 80 14.54 3.62 -0.83
C ARG A 80 14.11 2.38 -1.58
N ILE A 81 13.64 2.54 -2.83
CA ILE A 81 13.24 1.40 -3.67
C ILE A 81 14.44 0.52 -4.01
N GLN A 82 15.59 1.10 -4.34
CA GLN A 82 16.82 0.34 -4.59
C GLN A 82 17.30 -0.43 -3.36
N GLN A 83 17.24 0.17 -2.18
CA GLN A 83 17.56 -0.50 -0.92
C GLN A 83 16.61 -1.69 -0.67
N SER A 84 15.33 -1.52 -0.95
CA SER A 84 14.33 -2.59 -0.84
C SER A 84 14.61 -3.73 -1.83
N LYS A 85 15.09 -3.42 -3.02
CA LYS A 85 15.52 -4.41 -4.02
C LYS A 85 16.70 -5.24 -3.52
N ILE A 86 17.68 -4.61 -2.89
CA ILE A 86 18.85 -5.29 -2.31
C ILE A 86 18.43 -6.18 -1.14
N ALA A 87 17.54 -5.72 -0.28
CA ALA A 87 17.03 -6.49 0.85
C ALA A 87 16.30 -7.77 0.43
N GLY A 88 15.59 -7.75 -0.70
CA GLY A 88 14.98 -8.93 -1.33
C GLY A 88 13.77 -9.53 -0.63
N ASN A 89 13.33 -8.95 0.48
CA ASN A 89 12.19 -9.44 1.29
C ASN A 89 10.97 -8.51 1.27
N ILE A 90 10.93 -7.59 0.32
CA ILE A 90 9.85 -6.60 0.18
C ILE A 90 9.16 -6.84 -1.17
N ASP A 91 7.85 -7.00 -1.11
CA ASP A 91 6.99 -7.11 -2.28
C ASP A 91 6.32 -5.77 -2.58
N PHE A 92 6.28 -5.40 -3.85
CA PHE A 92 5.55 -4.24 -4.33
C PHE A 92 4.30 -4.67 -5.07
N TRP A 93 3.20 -3.95 -4.84
CA TRP A 93 1.92 -4.20 -5.48
C TRP A 93 1.45 -2.94 -6.18
N GLY A 94 0.98 -3.09 -7.40
CA GLY A 94 0.43 -2.00 -8.20
C GLY A 94 -1.04 -2.22 -8.48
N VAL A 95 -1.79 -1.12 -8.49
CA VAL A 95 -3.20 -1.08 -8.88
C VAL A 95 -3.30 -0.37 -10.22
N TYR A 96 -3.84 -1.04 -11.22
CA TYR A 96 -3.97 -0.54 -12.58
C TYR A 96 -5.45 -0.42 -12.96
N ASP A 97 -5.81 0.68 -13.60
CA ASP A 97 -7.13 0.83 -14.20
C ASP A 97 -7.27 -0.11 -15.40
N LYS A 98 -8.34 -0.91 -15.45
CA LYS A 98 -8.55 -1.88 -16.53
C LYS A 98 -8.85 -1.24 -17.86
N GLU A 99 -9.43 -0.05 -17.89
CA GLU A 99 -9.77 0.66 -19.14
C GLU A 99 -8.58 1.40 -19.72
N THR A 100 -7.85 2.13 -18.86
CA THR A 100 -6.72 2.97 -19.31
C THR A 100 -5.37 2.27 -19.27
N HIS A 101 -5.28 1.13 -18.58
CA HIS A 101 -4.03 0.39 -18.31
C HIS A 101 -2.96 1.20 -17.56
N LYS A 102 -3.38 2.29 -16.90
CA LYS A 102 -2.48 3.13 -16.11
C LYS A 102 -2.47 2.72 -14.66
N ALA A 103 -1.29 2.79 -14.04
CA ALA A 103 -1.15 2.62 -12.61
C ALA A 103 -1.79 3.81 -11.88
N VAL A 104 -2.65 3.52 -10.90
CA VAL A 104 -3.38 4.53 -10.11
C VAL A 104 -3.05 4.51 -8.63
N ALA A 105 -2.47 3.42 -8.14
CA ALA A 105 -2.02 3.28 -6.76
C ALA A 105 -0.88 2.25 -6.66
N LEU A 106 -0.16 2.33 -5.56
CA LEU A 106 0.95 1.43 -5.21
C LEU A 106 0.82 0.96 -3.77
#